data_fa8986c461ea06452aa219d5c969b3c4
#
_entry.id   fa8986c461ea06452aa219d5c969b3c4
#
_cell.length_a   1.000
_cell.length_b   1.000
_cell.length_c   1.000
_cell.angle_alpha   90.00
_cell.angle_beta   90.00
_cell.angle_gamma   90.00
#
_symmetry.space_group_name_H-M   'P 1'
#
loop_
_entity.id
_entity.type
_entity.pdbx_description
1 polymer ?
#
loop_
_entity_poly.entity_id
_entity_poly.type
_entity_poly.pdbx_seq_one_letter_code
_entity_poly.pdbx_strand_id
1 'polypeptide(L)'
;MTDKNTFYNMLKSNAESQPDAVAVVYDTMKVTYEKLFDDVTKKALHFQKFEGKRIAIFGPASYRWIVNMFGTIVAGKELALVDFFLPHDSRVDLLKKTEVNYTLTSTNQYILSDENSIIISSAEKDNVDGLIYDENTQEGDIIMFTATANECDKPVVLSVDNILNAVMAINSRVECTSDDIVLAQIPLHNEFGFIYSLIWPLYNGAMVCIGRGLRHIDADTYYYNPTILIGTPSMIDYQRAISGFNKELNTIIIGGASCPFRLFENLCDSDLKVYNIYGMTETSGCVGVNELYDGSYTLFDNNAVSIADDGEIIVSGPCVMKGYYNDVESTENVLEDGMYHTGDYGRINNAGRLVLLQRNPDIILLPTGEKISRVRTNEQITAINGVAEGFITFYNNRLTAVIVPIDKSASEDIFKRRIDKYNEKKGYRWEIQKIV
;
A
#
# COMPACT_ATOMS: atom_id res chain seq x y z
N MET A 1 -24.17 15.73 -11.93
CA MET A 1 -22.97 14.88 -11.72
C MET A 1 -23.36 13.82 -10.71
N THR A 2 -23.17 12.56 -11.03
CA THR A 2 -23.40 11.46 -10.09
C THR A 2 -22.44 11.67 -8.90
N ASP A 3 -22.96 11.61 -7.68
CA ASP A 3 -22.13 11.77 -6.48
C ASP A 3 -21.18 10.57 -6.37
N LYS A 4 -19.86 10.81 -6.41
CA LYS A 4 -18.82 9.75 -6.38
C LYS A 4 -18.57 9.27 -4.94
N ASN A 5 -19.64 8.92 -4.23
CA ASN A 5 -19.61 8.50 -2.83
C ASN A 5 -19.43 6.99 -2.63
N THR A 6 -19.36 6.21 -3.71
CA THR A 6 -19.05 4.77 -3.73
C THR A 6 -18.13 4.46 -4.90
N PHE A 7 -17.45 3.31 -4.89
CA PHE A 7 -16.66 2.88 -6.04
C PHE A 7 -17.53 2.61 -7.26
N TYR A 8 -18.73 2.07 -7.06
CA TYR A 8 -19.68 1.92 -8.16
C TYR A 8 -20.02 3.26 -8.81
N ASN A 9 -20.41 4.27 -8.01
CA ASN A 9 -20.75 5.59 -8.53
C ASN A 9 -19.56 6.32 -9.13
N MET A 10 -18.36 6.14 -8.57
CA MET A 10 -17.12 6.65 -9.14
C MET A 10 -16.88 6.12 -10.57
N LEU A 11 -16.96 4.80 -10.75
CA LEU A 11 -16.77 4.18 -12.06
C LEU A 11 -17.89 4.53 -13.02
N LYS A 12 -19.15 4.52 -12.56
CA LYS A 12 -20.33 4.90 -13.35
C LYS A 12 -20.23 6.33 -13.87
N SER A 13 -19.87 7.28 -12.99
CA SER A 13 -19.74 8.70 -13.36
C SER A 13 -18.70 8.90 -14.48
N ASN A 14 -17.57 8.20 -14.42
CA ASN A 14 -16.54 8.29 -15.46
C ASN A 14 -16.95 7.57 -16.74
N ALA A 15 -17.63 6.41 -16.65
CA ALA A 15 -18.17 5.71 -17.81
C ALA A 15 -19.27 6.54 -18.54
N GLU A 16 -20.07 7.32 -17.82
CA GLU A 16 -21.09 8.20 -18.39
C GLU A 16 -20.47 9.48 -19.00
N SER A 17 -19.46 10.07 -18.36
CA SER A 17 -18.89 11.34 -18.80
C SER A 17 -17.84 11.19 -19.90
N GLN A 18 -17.10 10.08 -19.93
CA GLN A 18 -16.00 9.81 -20.87
C GLN A 18 -15.91 8.32 -21.22
N PRO A 19 -16.95 7.71 -21.84
CA PRO A 19 -17.05 6.27 -22.06
C PRO A 19 -15.87 5.68 -22.83
N ASP A 20 -15.39 6.39 -23.85
CA ASP A 20 -14.32 5.96 -24.75
C ASP A 20 -12.90 6.27 -24.24
N ALA A 21 -12.77 7.06 -23.17
CA ALA A 21 -11.47 7.35 -22.56
C ALA A 21 -10.87 6.08 -21.96
N VAL A 22 -9.55 5.91 -22.11
CA VAL A 22 -8.83 4.74 -21.59
C VAL A 22 -8.68 4.87 -20.09
N ALA A 23 -9.27 3.95 -19.32
CA ALA A 23 -9.15 3.88 -17.88
C ALA A 23 -7.92 3.10 -17.42
N VAL A 24 -7.67 1.94 -18.06
CA VAL A 24 -6.58 1.03 -17.66
C VAL A 24 -5.82 0.54 -18.90
N VAL A 25 -4.49 0.54 -18.78
CA VAL A 25 -3.61 -0.12 -19.75
C VAL A 25 -2.86 -1.25 -19.02
N TYR A 26 -2.95 -2.44 -19.57
CA TYR A 26 -2.24 -3.61 -19.09
C TYR A 26 -1.57 -4.32 -20.25
N ASP A 27 -0.24 -4.32 -20.28
CA ASP A 27 0.54 -4.75 -21.45
C ASP A 27 0.12 -3.98 -22.71
N THR A 28 -0.40 -4.64 -23.73
CA THR A 28 -0.92 -4.00 -24.95
C THR A 28 -2.42 -3.72 -24.91
N MET A 29 -3.12 -4.22 -23.89
CA MET A 29 -4.56 -4.06 -23.76
C MET A 29 -4.90 -2.67 -23.22
N LYS A 30 -5.75 -1.95 -23.95
CA LYS A 30 -6.35 -0.69 -23.51
C LYS A 30 -7.83 -0.92 -23.20
N VAL A 31 -8.24 -0.55 -22.00
CA VAL A 31 -9.62 -0.73 -21.53
C VAL A 31 -10.22 0.63 -21.25
N THR A 32 -11.40 0.89 -21.83
CA THR A 32 -12.11 2.16 -21.65
C THR A 32 -12.86 2.19 -20.32
N TYR A 33 -13.29 3.38 -19.87
CA TYR A 33 -14.10 3.54 -18.66
C TYR A 33 -15.44 2.81 -18.76
N GLU A 34 -16.11 2.85 -19.93
CA GLU A 34 -17.34 2.10 -20.16
C GLU A 34 -17.11 0.59 -19.98
N LYS A 35 -16.04 0.07 -20.58
CA LYS A 35 -15.71 -1.36 -20.48
C LYS A 35 -15.34 -1.78 -19.07
N LEU A 36 -14.57 -0.94 -18.35
CA LEU A 36 -14.21 -1.20 -16.96
C LEU A 36 -15.46 -1.26 -16.07
N PHE A 37 -16.37 -0.29 -16.21
CA PHE A 37 -17.61 -0.25 -15.45
C PHE A 37 -18.50 -1.46 -15.73
N ASP A 38 -18.69 -1.85 -17.01
CA ASP A 38 -19.45 -3.02 -17.42
C ASP A 38 -18.87 -4.31 -16.84
N ASP A 39 -17.55 -4.50 -16.95
CA ASP A 39 -16.87 -5.69 -16.41
C ASP A 39 -16.95 -5.78 -14.88
N VAL A 40 -16.79 -4.65 -14.19
CA VAL A 40 -16.93 -4.58 -12.71
C VAL A 40 -18.36 -4.89 -12.28
N THR A 41 -19.36 -4.32 -12.95
CA THR A 41 -20.77 -4.56 -12.63
C THR A 41 -21.16 -6.03 -12.81
N LYS A 42 -20.73 -6.65 -13.93
CA LYS A 42 -20.93 -8.08 -14.19
C LYS A 42 -20.25 -8.93 -13.12
N LYS A 43 -19.05 -8.56 -12.73
CA LYS A 43 -18.29 -9.28 -11.70
C LYS A 43 -18.95 -9.14 -10.32
N ALA A 44 -19.45 -7.96 -9.98
CA ALA A 44 -20.19 -7.74 -8.74
C ALA A 44 -21.44 -8.62 -8.66
N LEU A 45 -22.25 -8.66 -9.71
CA LEU A 45 -23.42 -9.54 -9.82
C LEU A 45 -23.06 -11.03 -9.68
N HIS A 46 -21.90 -11.44 -10.21
CA HIS A 46 -21.38 -12.80 -10.05
C HIS A 46 -21.04 -13.10 -8.59
N PHE A 47 -20.29 -12.20 -7.93
CA PHE A 47 -19.85 -12.38 -6.54
C PHE A 47 -21.00 -12.27 -5.53
N GLN A 48 -22.08 -11.57 -5.83
CA GLN A 48 -23.29 -11.57 -4.99
C GLN A 48 -23.88 -12.97 -4.80
N LYS A 49 -23.63 -13.89 -5.73
CA LYS A 49 -24.08 -15.30 -5.64
C LYS A 49 -23.20 -16.15 -4.71
N PHE A 50 -22.02 -15.66 -4.32
CA PHE A 50 -21.11 -16.41 -3.46
C PHE A 50 -21.64 -16.41 -2.02
N GLU A 51 -21.64 -17.58 -1.41
CA GLU A 51 -21.88 -17.69 0.03
C GLU A 51 -20.66 -17.11 0.78
N GLY A 52 -20.91 -16.60 1.99
CA GLY A 52 -19.86 -15.98 2.79
C GLY A 52 -19.63 -14.50 2.47
N LYS A 53 -18.84 -13.88 3.32
CA LYS A 53 -18.70 -12.42 3.38
C LYS A 53 -17.39 -11.91 2.76
N ARG A 54 -16.32 -12.72 2.78
CA ARG A 54 -14.97 -12.21 2.51
C ARG A 54 -14.24 -12.97 1.41
N ILE A 55 -13.63 -12.19 0.52
CA ILE A 55 -12.84 -12.67 -0.60
C ILE A 55 -11.43 -12.08 -0.49
N ALA A 56 -10.40 -12.93 -0.54
CA ALA A 56 -9.02 -12.48 -0.65
C ALA A 56 -8.55 -12.48 -2.09
N ILE A 57 -7.75 -11.48 -2.45
CA ILE A 57 -7.09 -11.41 -3.76
C ILE A 57 -5.58 -11.33 -3.54
N PHE A 58 -4.82 -12.18 -4.24
CA PHE A 58 -3.38 -12.10 -4.28
C PHE A 58 -2.81 -12.54 -5.64
N GLY A 59 -1.62 -12.06 -5.94
CA GLY A 59 -0.96 -12.24 -7.22
C GLY A 59 -0.57 -10.91 -7.86
N PRO A 60 0.18 -10.95 -8.95
CA PRO A 60 0.56 -9.74 -9.69
C PRO A 60 -0.64 -8.96 -10.16
N ALA A 61 -0.55 -7.63 -10.11
CA ALA A 61 -1.57 -6.75 -10.64
C ALA A 61 -1.81 -7.02 -12.13
N SER A 62 -3.07 -7.00 -12.53
CA SER A 62 -3.51 -7.17 -13.91
C SER A 62 -4.88 -6.52 -14.08
N TYR A 63 -5.35 -6.37 -15.30
CA TYR A 63 -6.72 -5.86 -15.53
C TYR A 63 -7.77 -6.73 -14.81
N ARG A 64 -7.64 -8.05 -14.88
CA ARG A 64 -8.56 -8.98 -14.18
C ARG A 64 -8.47 -8.85 -12.66
N TRP A 65 -7.28 -8.60 -12.14
CA TRP A 65 -7.09 -8.32 -10.71
C TRP A 65 -7.91 -7.10 -10.31
N ILE A 66 -7.85 -6.01 -11.09
CA ILE A 66 -8.61 -4.77 -10.85
C ILE A 66 -10.12 -5.03 -10.92
N VAL A 67 -10.61 -5.73 -11.95
CA VAL A 67 -12.04 -6.07 -12.09
C VAL A 67 -12.54 -6.92 -10.93
N ASN A 68 -11.78 -7.93 -10.50
CA ASN A 68 -12.16 -8.76 -9.37
C ASN A 68 -12.13 -8.00 -8.03
N MET A 69 -11.17 -7.10 -7.87
CA MET A 69 -11.05 -6.24 -6.70
C MET A 69 -12.28 -5.35 -6.56
N PHE A 70 -12.58 -4.53 -7.57
CA PHE A 70 -13.79 -3.70 -7.57
C PHE A 70 -15.06 -4.52 -7.48
N GLY A 71 -15.15 -5.61 -8.26
CA GLY A 71 -16.32 -6.49 -8.25
C GLY A 71 -16.61 -7.10 -6.88
N THR A 72 -15.58 -7.41 -6.10
CA THR A 72 -15.74 -7.89 -4.72
C THR A 72 -16.37 -6.82 -3.82
N ILE A 73 -15.80 -5.62 -3.82
CA ILE A 73 -16.25 -4.51 -2.98
C ILE A 73 -17.68 -4.08 -3.37
N VAL A 74 -17.91 -3.87 -4.66
CA VAL A 74 -19.21 -3.46 -5.22
C VAL A 74 -20.29 -4.53 -4.98
N ALA A 75 -19.92 -5.81 -4.92
CA ALA A 75 -20.85 -6.89 -4.55
C ALA A 75 -21.31 -6.85 -3.07
N GLY A 76 -20.77 -5.95 -2.25
CA GLY A 76 -20.98 -5.93 -0.80
C GLY A 76 -20.16 -6.95 -0.03
N LYS A 77 -19.11 -7.53 -0.66
CA LYS A 77 -18.18 -8.46 -0.03
C LYS A 77 -16.97 -7.74 0.50
N GLU A 78 -16.46 -8.15 1.66
CA GLU A 78 -15.21 -7.64 2.19
C GLU A 78 -14.02 -8.17 1.38
N LEU A 79 -13.12 -7.29 1.03
CA LEU A 79 -11.92 -7.60 0.25
C LEU A 79 -10.69 -7.71 1.18
N ALA A 80 -9.94 -8.81 1.13
CA ALA A 80 -8.62 -8.90 1.76
C ALA A 80 -7.51 -8.84 0.68
N LEU A 81 -6.65 -7.84 0.76
CA LEU A 81 -5.53 -7.63 -0.15
C LEU A 81 -4.25 -8.23 0.43
N VAL A 82 -3.87 -9.41 -0.04
CA VAL A 82 -2.75 -10.17 0.53
C VAL A 82 -1.49 -10.01 -0.33
N ASP A 83 -0.37 -9.71 0.32
CA ASP A 83 0.94 -9.69 -0.34
C ASP A 83 1.31 -11.09 -0.83
N PHE A 84 1.46 -11.22 -2.14
CA PHE A 84 1.77 -12.51 -2.77
C PHE A 84 3.25 -12.91 -2.66
N PHE A 85 4.13 -11.99 -2.26
CA PHE A 85 5.53 -12.28 -1.98
C PHE A 85 5.76 -12.93 -0.61
N LEU A 86 4.74 -12.92 0.26
CA LEU A 86 4.81 -13.61 1.53
C LEU A 86 5.05 -15.11 1.37
N PRO A 87 5.79 -15.74 2.30
CA PRO A 87 5.86 -17.19 2.39
C PRO A 87 4.47 -17.82 2.44
N HIS A 88 4.35 -19.03 1.90
CA HIS A 88 3.08 -19.77 1.85
C HIS A 88 2.39 -19.85 3.22
N ASP A 89 3.13 -20.26 4.26
CA ASP A 89 2.58 -20.43 5.61
C ASP A 89 2.06 -19.11 6.19
N SER A 90 2.79 -18.01 5.97
CA SER A 90 2.36 -16.69 6.41
C SER A 90 1.07 -16.25 5.72
N ARG A 91 0.92 -16.52 4.41
CA ARG A 91 -0.33 -16.24 3.68
C ARG A 91 -1.50 -17.07 4.22
N VAL A 92 -1.28 -18.38 4.45
CA VAL A 92 -2.30 -19.23 5.05
C VAL A 92 -2.75 -18.73 6.41
N ASP A 93 -1.80 -18.31 7.26
CA ASP A 93 -2.11 -17.78 8.58
C ASP A 93 -2.91 -16.48 8.51
N LEU A 94 -2.57 -15.57 7.58
CA LEU A 94 -3.33 -14.33 7.37
C LEU A 94 -4.76 -14.62 6.90
N LEU A 95 -4.94 -15.54 5.96
CA LEU A 95 -6.26 -15.91 5.44
C LEU A 95 -7.13 -16.56 6.53
N LYS A 96 -6.54 -17.40 7.38
CA LYS A 96 -7.25 -17.97 8.54
C LYS A 96 -7.61 -16.91 9.57
N LYS A 97 -6.65 -16.02 9.91
CA LYS A 97 -6.85 -14.92 10.87
C LYS A 97 -7.98 -13.98 10.42
N THR A 98 -8.11 -13.77 9.12
CA THR A 98 -9.15 -12.91 8.55
C THR A 98 -10.40 -13.66 8.09
N GLU A 99 -10.52 -14.96 8.36
CA GLU A 99 -11.71 -15.78 8.07
C GLU A 99 -12.19 -15.65 6.62
N VAL A 100 -11.24 -15.69 5.68
CA VAL A 100 -11.53 -15.59 4.24
C VAL A 100 -12.32 -16.79 3.76
N ASN A 101 -13.39 -16.54 2.99
CA ASN A 101 -14.24 -17.59 2.44
C ASN A 101 -13.74 -18.09 1.07
N TYR A 102 -13.23 -17.19 0.24
CA TYR A 102 -12.70 -17.49 -1.10
C TYR A 102 -11.39 -16.79 -1.35
N THR A 103 -10.52 -17.42 -2.12
CA THR A 103 -9.26 -16.83 -2.56
C THR A 103 -9.23 -16.73 -4.09
N LEU A 104 -8.95 -15.54 -4.60
CA LEU A 104 -8.77 -15.28 -6.02
C LEU A 104 -7.28 -15.13 -6.31
N THR A 105 -6.75 -15.94 -7.21
CA THR A 105 -5.31 -15.94 -7.55
C THR A 105 -5.10 -15.91 -9.06
N SER A 106 -4.02 -15.30 -9.50
CA SER A 106 -3.71 -15.16 -10.93
C SER A 106 -3.19 -16.44 -11.60
N THR A 107 -2.67 -17.40 -10.83
CA THR A 107 -2.08 -18.63 -11.36
C THR A 107 -2.15 -19.76 -10.33
N ASN A 108 -2.04 -21.02 -10.81
CA ASN A 108 -1.95 -22.21 -9.95
C ASN A 108 -0.78 -22.17 -8.96
N GLN A 109 0.26 -21.40 -9.24
CA GLN A 109 1.42 -21.27 -8.37
C GLN A 109 1.07 -20.68 -6.98
N TYR A 110 -0.02 -19.93 -6.91
CA TYR A 110 -0.47 -19.28 -5.68
C TYR A 110 -1.68 -19.97 -5.04
N ILE A 111 -2.15 -21.08 -5.61
CA ILE A 111 -3.24 -21.84 -5.00
C ILE A 111 -2.77 -22.35 -3.64
N LEU A 112 -3.49 -21.93 -2.62
CA LEU A 112 -3.44 -22.57 -1.32
C LEU A 112 -4.22 -23.88 -1.46
N SER A 113 -3.81 -24.92 -0.78
CA SER A 113 -4.44 -26.27 -0.82
C SER A 113 -5.86 -26.27 -0.21
N ASP A 114 -6.65 -25.27 -0.52
CA ASP A 114 -7.95 -24.98 0.04
C ASP A 114 -9.02 -25.15 -1.05
N GLU A 115 -10.13 -25.81 -0.72
CA GLU A 115 -11.23 -26.12 -1.64
C GLU A 115 -11.90 -24.88 -2.24
N ASN A 116 -11.68 -23.71 -1.62
CA ASN A 116 -12.29 -22.44 -2.02
C ASN A 116 -11.39 -21.53 -2.88
N SER A 117 -10.26 -22.02 -3.37
CA SER A 117 -9.38 -21.24 -4.23
C SER A 117 -9.91 -21.17 -5.66
N ILE A 118 -10.07 -19.97 -6.19
CA ILE A 118 -10.54 -19.71 -7.56
C ILE A 118 -9.41 -19.04 -8.35
N ILE A 119 -9.12 -19.57 -9.55
CA ILE A 119 -8.12 -18.98 -10.44
C ILE A 119 -8.75 -17.82 -11.23
N ILE A 120 -8.24 -16.61 -11.04
CA ILE A 120 -8.70 -15.40 -11.76
C ILE A 120 -8.49 -15.52 -13.28
N SER A 121 -7.50 -16.30 -13.71
CA SER A 121 -7.16 -16.48 -15.14
C SER A 121 -8.15 -17.33 -15.91
N SER A 122 -9.03 -18.08 -15.24
CA SER A 122 -10.07 -18.85 -15.91
C SER A 122 -11.04 -17.88 -16.59
N ALA A 123 -11.30 -18.13 -17.87
CA ALA A 123 -12.28 -17.38 -18.66
C ALA A 123 -13.71 -17.84 -18.33
N GLU A 124 -14.04 -18.01 -17.06
CA GLU A 124 -15.42 -18.29 -16.68
C GLU A 124 -16.26 -17.09 -17.13
N LYS A 125 -17.21 -17.36 -18.02
CA LYS A 125 -18.22 -16.39 -18.37
C LYS A 125 -19.09 -16.20 -17.13
N ASP A 126 -19.04 -15.00 -16.57
CA ASP A 126 -19.95 -14.59 -15.52
C ASP A 126 -21.37 -14.66 -16.12
N ASN A 127 -22.09 -15.76 -15.88
CA ASN A 127 -23.45 -15.91 -16.35
C ASN A 127 -24.37 -15.08 -15.45
N VAL A 128 -24.51 -13.82 -15.80
CA VAL A 128 -25.33 -12.83 -15.08
C VAL A 128 -26.45 -12.26 -15.95
N ASP A 129 -26.77 -12.96 -17.06
CA ASP A 129 -27.80 -12.52 -18.01
C ASP A 129 -29.14 -12.29 -17.29
N GLY A 130 -29.73 -11.14 -17.52
CA GLY A 130 -31.00 -10.73 -16.92
C GLY A 130 -30.95 -10.28 -15.46
N LEU A 131 -29.77 -10.25 -14.84
CA LEU A 131 -29.58 -9.65 -13.52
C LEU A 131 -29.35 -8.14 -13.65
N ILE A 132 -29.93 -7.39 -12.70
CA ILE A 132 -29.76 -5.92 -12.58
C ILE A 132 -29.05 -5.66 -11.25
N TYR A 133 -28.00 -4.86 -11.29
CA TYR A 133 -27.31 -4.44 -10.07
C TYR A 133 -28.16 -3.45 -9.28
N ASP A 134 -28.31 -3.69 -7.97
CA ASP A 134 -28.97 -2.75 -7.07
C ASP A 134 -27.95 -1.70 -6.59
N GLU A 135 -28.10 -0.47 -7.07
CA GLU A 135 -27.22 0.67 -6.75
C GLU A 135 -27.24 1.05 -5.25
N ASN A 136 -28.20 0.53 -4.47
CA ASN A 136 -28.25 0.71 -3.01
C ASN A 136 -27.45 -0.36 -2.26
N THR A 137 -26.79 -1.29 -2.96
CA THR A 137 -25.92 -2.28 -2.33
C THR A 137 -24.83 -1.55 -1.54
N GLN A 138 -24.75 -1.84 -0.24
CA GLN A 138 -23.67 -1.35 0.60
C GLN A 138 -22.36 -2.02 0.18
N GLU A 139 -21.38 -1.24 -0.23
CA GLU A 139 -20.06 -1.74 -0.62
C GLU A 139 -19.29 -2.32 0.58
N GLY A 140 -18.48 -3.33 0.31
CA GLY A 140 -17.73 -4.04 1.33
C GLY A 140 -16.49 -3.29 1.81
N ASP A 141 -16.06 -3.58 3.03
CA ASP A 141 -14.82 -3.05 3.58
C ASP A 141 -13.59 -3.70 2.93
N ILE A 142 -12.46 -3.00 3.03
CA ILE A 142 -11.17 -3.45 2.52
C ILE A 142 -10.25 -3.76 3.70
N ILE A 143 -9.68 -4.97 3.73
CA ILE A 143 -8.69 -5.39 4.70
C ILE A 143 -7.31 -5.33 4.04
N MET A 144 -6.47 -4.43 4.54
CA MET A 144 -5.08 -4.29 4.14
C MET A 144 -4.17 -4.73 5.27
N PHE A 145 -3.04 -5.31 4.92
CA PHE A 145 -2.11 -5.81 5.92
C PHE A 145 -0.94 -4.84 6.04
N THR A 146 -0.79 -4.23 7.20
CA THR A 146 0.39 -3.42 7.51
C THR A 146 1.47 -4.28 8.12
N ALA A 147 2.69 -4.16 7.59
CA ALA A 147 3.85 -4.73 8.24
C ALA A 147 4.05 -4.01 9.58
N THR A 148 3.58 -4.62 10.66
CA THR A 148 3.84 -4.09 11.99
C THR A 148 5.24 -4.46 12.44
N ALA A 149 5.76 -3.64 13.34
CA ALA A 149 6.99 -3.93 14.07
C ALA A 149 7.00 -5.33 14.74
N ASN A 150 5.86 -5.97 14.90
CA ASN A 150 5.66 -7.22 15.62
C ASN A 150 5.53 -8.47 14.74
N GLU A 151 5.97 -8.45 13.47
CA GLU A 151 5.97 -9.60 12.54
C GLU A 151 4.61 -10.24 12.19
N CYS A 152 3.57 -9.88 12.91
CA CYS A 152 2.21 -10.23 12.53
C CYS A 152 1.64 -9.02 11.79
N ASP A 153 1.46 -9.17 10.49
CA ASP A 153 0.72 -8.18 9.73
C ASP A 153 -0.62 -7.95 10.42
N LYS A 154 -0.85 -6.71 10.85
CA LYS A 154 -2.16 -6.35 11.39
C LYS A 154 -3.13 -6.13 10.23
N PRO A 155 -4.28 -6.80 10.25
CA PRO A 155 -5.30 -6.59 9.23
C PRO A 155 -6.08 -5.30 9.56
N VAL A 156 -5.73 -4.21 8.88
CA VAL A 156 -6.38 -2.90 8.97
C VAL A 156 -7.66 -2.91 8.16
N VAL A 157 -8.78 -2.53 8.78
CA VAL A 157 -10.08 -2.45 8.12
C VAL A 157 -10.35 -1.01 7.70
N LEU A 158 -10.44 -0.80 6.38
CA LEU A 158 -10.80 0.48 5.78
C LEU A 158 -12.17 0.36 5.10
N SER A 159 -13.03 1.35 5.31
CA SER A 159 -14.25 1.47 4.51
C SER A 159 -13.98 2.15 3.17
N VAL A 160 -14.89 1.99 2.22
CA VAL A 160 -14.86 2.78 0.97
C VAL A 160 -14.89 4.27 1.29
N ASP A 161 -15.65 4.69 2.30
CA ASP A 161 -15.70 6.08 2.74
C ASP A 161 -14.33 6.58 3.21
N ASN A 162 -13.56 5.79 3.98
CA ASN A 162 -12.21 6.16 4.39
C ASN A 162 -11.31 6.45 3.18
N ILE A 163 -11.37 5.58 2.18
CA ILE A 163 -10.54 5.69 0.97
C ILE A 163 -10.97 6.88 0.09
N LEU A 164 -12.27 7.07 -0.13
CA LEU A 164 -12.77 8.18 -0.93
C LEU A 164 -12.54 9.53 -0.25
N ASN A 165 -12.63 9.62 1.07
CA ASN A 165 -12.23 10.81 1.82
C ASN A 165 -10.74 11.09 1.69
N ALA A 166 -9.88 10.05 1.70
CA ALA A 166 -8.45 10.22 1.42
C ALA A 166 -8.21 10.75 0.00
N VAL A 167 -8.91 10.22 -1.01
CA VAL A 167 -8.83 10.71 -2.39
C VAL A 167 -9.23 12.18 -2.50
N MET A 168 -10.33 12.58 -1.86
CA MET A 168 -10.78 13.98 -1.85
C MET A 168 -9.76 14.89 -1.13
N ALA A 169 -9.18 14.43 -0.04
CA ALA A 169 -8.15 15.15 0.68
C ALA A 169 -6.87 15.31 -0.16
N ILE A 170 -6.44 14.26 -0.88
CA ILE A 170 -5.33 14.32 -1.83
C ILE A 170 -5.59 15.36 -2.92
N ASN A 171 -6.81 15.39 -3.49
CA ASN A 171 -7.21 16.36 -4.52
C ASN A 171 -7.16 17.82 -4.03
N SER A 172 -7.21 18.06 -2.72
CA SER A 172 -7.06 19.42 -2.19
C SER A 172 -5.65 20.00 -2.36
N ARG A 173 -4.65 19.14 -2.64
CA ARG A 173 -3.23 19.52 -2.68
C ARG A 173 -2.50 19.05 -3.94
N VAL A 174 -2.89 17.92 -4.49
CA VAL A 174 -2.23 17.30 -5.63
C VAL A 174 -3.22 17.23 -6.79
N GLU A 175 -2.84 17.85 -7.90
CA GLU A 175 -3.66 17.89 -9.09
C GLU A 175 -3.55 16.60 -9.88
N CYS A 176 -4.68 16.04 -10.29
CA CYS A 176 -4.80 14.95 -11.26
C CYS A 176 -6.05 15.17 -12.11
N THR A 177 -5.91 15.06 -13.40
CA THR A 177 -6.97 15.30 -14.38
C THR A 177 -7.18 14.09 -15.28
N SER A 178 -8.21 14.13 -16.12
CA SER A 178 -8.46 13.10 -17.13
C SER A 178 -7.36 12.99 -18.20
N ASP A 179 -6.51 14.00 -18.34
CA ASP A 179 -5.41 13.99 -19.31
C ASP A 179 -4.15 13.31 -18.77
N ASP A 180 -4.14 12.98 -17.47
CA ASP A 180 -2.98 12.39 -16.82
C ASP A 180 -2.87 10.88 -17.05
N ILE A 181 -1.61 10.43 -17.06
CA ILE A 181 -1.21 9.03 -17.17
C ILE A 181 -0.41 8.66 -15.93
N VAL A 182 -0.95 7.75 -15.11
CA VAL A 182 -0.32 7.30 -13.88
C VAL A 182 0.26 5.90 -14.07
N LEU A 183 1.55 5.74 -13.79
CA LEU A 183 2.21 4.43 -13.83
C LEU A 183 2.16 3.77 -12.45
N ALA A 184 1.37 2.70 -12.34
CA ALA A 184 1.24 1.90 -11.12
C ALA A 184 2.40 0.92 -10.98
N GLN A 185 3.48 1.34 -10.31
CA GLN A 185 4.68 0.55 -10.04
C GLN A 185 4.70 -0.07 -8.64
N ILE A 186 4.02 0.58 -7.69
CA ILE A 186 3.88 0.07 -6.32
C ILE A 186 2.85 -1.06 -6.33
N PRO A 187 3.11 -2.18 -5.65
CA PRO A 187 2.14 -3.26 -5.54
C PRO A 187 0.79 -2.78 -5.02
N LEU A 188 -0.30 -3.16 -5.71
CA LEU A 188 -1.66 -2.71 -5.39
C LEU A 188 -2.25 -3.34 -4.11
N HIS A 189 -1.58 -4.27 -3.47
CA HIS A 189 -1.94 -4.75 -2.12
C HIS A 189 -1.43 -3.84 -1.00
N ASN A 190 -0.52 -2.91 -1.32
CA ASN A 190 -0.06 -1.87 -0.41
C ASN A 190 -0.98 -0.65 -0.50
N GLU A 191 -1.31 0.00 0.63
CA GLU A 191 -2.28 1.10 0.64
C GLU A 191 -1.83 2.28 -0.21
N PHE A 192 -0.52 2.59 -0.22
CA PHE A 192 0.01 3.69 -1.02
C PHE A 192 -0.14 3.41 -2.52
N GLY A 193 0.17 2.18 -2.97
CA GLY A 193 -0.08 1.73 -4.34
C GLY A 193 -1.57 1.71 -4.68
N PHE A 194 -2.39 1.17 -3.79
CA PHE A 194 -3.83 1.06 -3.98
C PHE A 194 -4.49 2.43 -4.15
N ILE A 195 -4.24 3.34 -3.23
CA ILE A 195 -4.91 4.65 -3.21
C ILE A 195 -4.31 5.57 -4.28
N TYR A 196 -3.00 5.79 -4.26
CA TYR A 196 -2.37 6.78 -5.13
C TYR A 196 -2.19 6.31 -6.57
N SER A 197 -1.91 5.01 -6.81
CA SER A 197 -1.67 4.52 -8.17
C SER A 197 -2.91 3.94 -8.86
N LEU A 198 -4.01 3.69 -8.12
CA LEU A 198 -5.22 3.11 -8.70
C LEU A 198 -6.48 3.94 -8.42
N ILE A 199 -6.88 4.11 -7.15
CA ILE A 199 -8.18 4.71 -6.85
C ILE A 199 -8.19 6.21 -7.16
N TRP A 200 -7.17 6.96 -6.72
CA TRP A 200 -7.06 8.40 -6.95
C TRP A 200 -7.06 8.80 -8.44
N PRO A 201 -6.24 8.19 -9.33
CA PRO A 201 -6.31 8.50 -10.75
C PRO A 201 -7.65 8.10 -11.39
N LEU A 202 -8.19 6.92 -11.07
CA LEU A 202 -9.50 6.52 -11.59
C LEU A 202 -10.63 7.43 -11.11
N TYR A 203 -10.56 7.94 -9.87
CA TYR A 203 -11.53 8.93 -9.36
C TYR A 203 -11.54 10.21 -10.20
N ASN A 204 -10.36 10.65 -10.65
CA ASN A 204 -10.17 11.87 -11.44
C ASN A 204 -10.34 11.65 -12.95
N GLY A 205 -10.62 10.43 -13.39
CA GLY A 205 -10.81 10.10 -14.80
C GLY A 205 -9.50 9.92 -15.59
N ALA A 206 -8.36 9.82 -14.90
CA ALA A 206 -7.05 9.63 -15.50
C ALA A 206 -6.80 8.17 -15.94
N MET A 207 -5.79 7.98 -16.79
CA MET A 207 -5.36 6.65 -17.25
C MET A 207 -4.41 6.00 -16.24
N VAL A 208 -4.66 4.75 -15.89
CA VAL A 208 -3.78 3.91 -15.07
C VAL A 208 -3.05 2.89 -15.94
N CYS A 209 -1.74 2.94 -15.97
CA CYS A 209 -0.89 1.95 -16.64
C CYS A 209 -0.32 0.98 -15.57
N ILE A 210 -0.60 -0.31 -15.71
CA ILE A 210 -0.12 -1.33 -14.78
C ILE A 210 1.33 -1.67 -15.14
N GLY A 211 2.25 -1.32 -14.25
CA GLY A 211 3.66 -1.62 -14.39
C GLY A 211 4.00 -3.08 -14.08
N ARG A 212 5.12 -3.54 -14.61
CA ARG A 212 5.65 -4.90 -14.43
C ARG A 212 6.61 -5.01 -13.24
N GLY A 213 6.64 -3.97 -12.41
CA GLY A 213 7.48 -3.89 -11.22
C GLY A 213 8.87 -3.27 -11.46
N LEU A 214 9.61 -3.08 -10.37
CA LEU A 214 10.84 -2.28 -10.34
C LEU A 214 11.89 -2.67 -11.39
N ARG A 215 11.99 -3.96 -11.74
CA ARG A 215 12.96 -4.44 -12.75
C ARG A 215 12.68 -3.95 -14.18
N HIS A 216 11.50 -3.47 -14.44
CA HIS A 216 11.03 -3.01 -15.75
C HIS A 216 10.65 -1.53 -15.76
N ILE A 217 10.96 -0.80 -14.67
CA ILE A 217 10.50 0.58 -14.48
C ILE A 217 10.94 1.52 -15.61
N ASP A 218 12.16 1.36 -16.12
CA ASP A 218 12.70 2.12 -17.24
C ASP A 218 11.93 1.86 -18.54
N ALA A 219 11.74 0.59 -18.87
CA ALA A 219 11.01 0.17 -20.06
C ALA A 219 9.53 0.56 -19.96
N ASP A 220 8.90 0.43 -18.79
CA ASP A 220 7.53 0.81 -18.54
C ASP A 220 7.34 2.33 -18.63
N THR A 221 8.26 3.10 -18.04
CA THR A 221 8.25 4.57 -18.13
C THR A 221 8.40 5.04 -19.59
N TYR A 222 9.27 4.40 -20.37
CA TYR A 222 9.43 4.71 -21.79
C TYR A 222 8.19 4.34 -22.61
N TYR A 223 7.59 3.18 -22.35
CA TYR A 223 6.47 2.66 -23.10
C TYR A 223 5.15 3.39 -22.81
N TYR A 224 4.86 3.61 -21.53
CA TYR A 224 3.60 4.23 -21.11
C TYR A 224 3.67 5.77 -21.07
N ASN A 225 4.86 6.34 -21.03
CA ASN A 225 5.09 7.79 -21.02
C ASN A 225 4.25 8.53 -19.97
N PRO A 226 4.34 8.14 -18.67
CA PRO A 226 3.48 8.70 -17.62
C PRO A 226 3.72 10.20 -17.41
N THR A 227 2.64 10.92 -17.07
CA THR A 227 2.68 12.31 -16.61
C THR A 227 2.89 12.40 -15.09
N ILE A 228 2.43 11.38 -14.37
CA ILE A 228 2.56 11.26 -12.90
C ILE A 228 3.27 9.95 -12.56
N LEU A 229 4.34 10.04 -11.78
CA LEU A 229 5.07 8.89 -11.27
C LEU A 229 4.94 8.81 -9.74
N ILE A 230 4.54 7.62 -9.25
CA ILE A 230 4.34 7.36 -7.84
C ILE A 230 5.32 6.29 -7.40
N GLY A 231 6.08 6.55 -6.32
CA GLY A 231 7.09 5.61 -5.88
C GLY A 231 7.56 5.81 -4.45
N THR A 232 8.23 4.80 -3.91
CA THR A 232 9.03 4.97 -2.71
C THR A 232 10.31 5.75 -3.05
N PRO A 233 10.98 6.38 -2.07
CA PRO A 233 12.22 7.10 -2.33
C PRO A 233 13.26 6.28 -3.10
N SER A 234 13.40 5.00 -2.76
CA SER A 234 14.35 4.09 -3.43
C SER A 234 13.97 3.79 -4.88
N MET A 235 12.68 3.68 -5.19
CA MET A 235 12.20 3.47 -6.57
C MET A 235 12.47 4.71 -7.44
N ILE A 236 12.17 5.89 -6.92
CA ILE A 236 12.38 7.16 -7.63
C ILE A 236 13.88 7.42 -7.86
N ASP A 237 14.73 7.18 -6.84
CA ASP A 237 16.19 7.35 -6.99
C ASP A 237 16.76 6.34 -7.98
N TYR A 238 16.28 5.10 -7.96
CA TYR A 238 16.67 4.07 -8.92
C TYR A 238 16.28 4.47 -10.35
N GLN A 239 15.03 4.89 -10.60
CA GLN A 239 14.58 5.36 -11.91
C GLN A 239 15.44 6.53 -12.40
N ARG A 240 15.66 7.53 -11.57
CA ARG A 240 16.52 8.69 -11.88
C ARG A 240 17.93 8.28 -12.27
N ALA A 241 18.49 7.29 -11.57
CA ALA A 241 19.88 6.86 -11.77
C ALA A 241 20.08 6.03 -13.05
N ILE A 242 19.06 5.26 -13.49
CA ILE A 242 19.22 4.36 -14.66
C ILE A 242 18.93 5.08 -15.98
N SER A 243 17.78 5.74 -16.07
CA SER A 243 17.29 6.26 -17.36
C SER A 243 16.80 7.71 -17.29
N GLY A 244 16.75 8.28 -16.07
CA GLY A 244 16.11 9.57 -15.86
C GLY A 244 14.60 9.46 -16.00
N PHE A 245 13.97 10.58 -16.30
CA PHE A 245 12.52 10.68 -16.46
C PHE A 245 12.16 10.99 -17.90
N ASN A 246 10.96 10.55 -18.32
CA ASN A 246 10.42 10.91 -19.64
C ASN A 246 10.04 12.41 -19.67
N LYS A 247 9.89 12.95 -20.87
CA LYS A 247 9.67 14.40 -21.07
C LYS A 247 8.27 14.87 -20.67
N GLU A 248 7.30 13.96 -20.67
CA GLU A 248 5.91 14.27 -20.33
C GLU A 248 5.67 14.23 -18.81
N LEU A 249 6.62 13.69 -18.05
CA LEU A 249 6.51 13.65 -16.59
C LEU A 249 6.51 15.06 -16.02
N ASN A 250 5.48 15.39 -15.28
CA ASN A 250 5.32 16.68 -14.63
C ASN A 250 5.19 16.57 -13.11
N THR A 251 4.82 15.39 -12.59
CA THR A 251 4.55 15.20 -11.17
C THR A 251 5.19 13.92 -10.64
N ILE A 252 5.85 14.02 -9.49
CA ILE A 252 6.36 12.87 -8.74
C ILE A 252 5.73 12.89 -7.35
N ILE A 253 5.15 11.74 -6.95
CA ILE A 253 4.60 11.53 -5.61
C ILE A 253 5.45 10.47 -4.91
N ILE A 254 6.05 10.85 -3.79
CA ILE A 254 6.92 10.01 -2.99
C ILE A 254 6.22 9.69 -1.68
N GLY A 255 6.20 8.42 -1.27
CA GLY A 255 5.60 8.01 -0.01
C GLY A 255 6.00 6.61 0.43
N GLY A 256 5.37 6.12 1.50
CA GLY A 256 5.62 4.78 2.03
C GLY A 256 6.93 4.63 2.80
N ALA A 257 7.85 5.58 2.71
CA ALA A 257 9.11 5.59 3.43
C ALA A 257 9.61 7.02 3.66
N SER A 258 10.57 7.20 4.57
CA SER A 258 11.23 8.50 4.79
C SER A 258 12.03 8.89 3.55
N CYS A 259 11.73 10.06 3.00
CA CYS A 259 12.44 10.58 1.84
C CYS A 259 13.74 11.28 2.28
N PRO A 260 14.92 10.83 1.78
CA PRO A 260 16.17 11.52 2.06
C PRO A 260 16.14 12.94 1.50
N PHE A 261 16.56 13.93 2.31
CA PHE A 261 16.56 15.34 1.89
C PHE A 261 17.28 15.57 0.55
N ARG A 262 18.44 14.94 0.34
CA ARG A 262 19.20 15.05 -0.92
C ARG A 262 18.44 14.55 -2.15
N LEU A 263 17.64 13.48 -2.01
CA LEU A 263 16.83 13.00 -3.12
C LEU A 263 15.76 14.02 -3.45
N PHE A 264 15.09 14.52 -2.43
CA PHE A 264 14.03 15.50 -2.57
C PHE A 264 14.55 16.82 -3.21
N GLU A 265 15.66 17.34 -2.71
CA GLU A 265 16.36 18.51 -3.25
C GLU A 265 16.73 18.35 -4.73
N ASN A 266 17.35 17.21 -5.09
CA ASN A 266 17.73 16.93 -6.47
C ASN A 266 16.55 16.81 -7.45
N LEU A 267 15.37 16.41 -6.97
CA LEU A 267 14.16 16.34 -7.80
C LEU A 267 13.56 17.71 -8.02
N CYS A 268 13.70 18.61 -7.04
CA CYS A 268 13.16 19.96 -7.06
C CYS A 268 13.97 20.94 -7.89
N ASP A 269 15.23 20.62 -8.17
CA ASP A 269 16.06 21.38 -9.12
C ASP A 269 15.58 21.20 -10.58
N SER A 270 14.56 20.36 -10.81
CA SER A 270 13.89 20.18 -12.10
C SER A 270 12.54 20.91 -12.13
N ASP A 271 11.96 21.07 -13.32
CA ASP A 271 10.62 21.66 -13.49
C ASP A 271 9.47 20.75 -13.01
N LEU A 272 9.78 19.71 -12.23
CA LEU A 272 8.82 18.73 -11.72
C LEU A 272 8.12 19.23 -10.44
N LYS A 273 6.83 18.99 -10.35
CA LYS A 273 6.09 19.08 -9.08
C LYS A 273 6.42 17.84 -8.25
N VAL A 274 7.02 18.01 -7.08
CA VAL A 274 7.40 16.87 -6.21
C VAL A 274 6.67 16.96 -4.89
N TYR A 275 5.96 15.89 -4.55
CA TYR A 275 5.16 15.76 -3.34
C TYR A 275 5.69 14.60 -2.51
N ASN A 276 6.02 14.85 -1.25
CA ASN A 276 6.40 13.81 -0.30
C ASN A 276 5.26 13.62 0.71
N ILE A 277 4.64 12.43 0.68
CA ILE A 277 3.45 12.12 1.46
C ILE A 277 3.82 11.50 2.81
N TYR A 278 3.16 11.96 3.85
CA TYR A 278 3.13 11.32 5.15
C TYR A 278 1.75 10.71 5.39
N GLY A 279 1.75 9.45 5.73
CA GLY A 279 0.57 8.65 6.03
C GLY A 279 0.94 7.19 6.33
N MET A 280 -0.04 6.43 6.71
CA MET A 280 0.08 5.00 7.00
C MET A 280 -1.24 4.31 6.68
N THR A 281 -1.24 2.99 6.64
CA THR A 281 -2.43 2.20 6.28
C THR A 281 -3.64 2.56 7.16
N GLU A 282 -3.40 2.79 8.45
CA GLU A 282 -4.41 3.15 9.44
C GLU A 282 -5.03 4.54 9.24
N THR A 283 -4.42 5.37 8.40
CA THR A 283 -4.94 6.70 8.00
C THR A 283 -5.21 6.78 6.50
N SER A 284 -5.43 5.64 5.83
CA SER A 284 -5.62 5.55 4.39
C SER A 284 -4.51 6.27 3.60
N GLY A 285 -3.26 6.19 4.09
CA GLY A 285 -2.10 6.83 3.47
C GLY A 285 -2.14 8.37 3.42
N CYS A 286 -3.02 9.03 4.20
CA CYS A 286 -3.37 10.43 4.00
C CYS A 286 -3.34 11.21 5.31
N VAL A 287 -2.19 11.79 5.70
CA VAL A 287 -2.06 12.71 6.84
C VAL A 287 -1.59 14.08 6.38
N GLY A 288 -0.53 14.15 5.58
CA GLY A 288 -0.01 15.41 5.10
C GLY A 288 0.98 15.25 3.95
N VAL A 289 1.26 16.38 3.29
CA VAL A 289 2.15 16.47 2.14
C VAL A 289 3.23 17.54 2.36
N ASN A 290 4.49 17.19 2.11
CA ASN A 290 5.58 18.16 2.01
C ASN A 290 5.77 18.52 0.53
N GLU A 291 5.45 19.75 0.19
CA GLU A 291 5.54 20.35 -1.13
C GLU A 291 6.50 21.55 -1.18
N LEU A 292 6.99 21.99 -0.01
CA LEU A 292 7.74 23.22 0.17
C LEU A 292 9.24 23.02 0.42
N TYR A 293 9.69 21.76 0.46
CA TYR A 293 11.09 21.37 0.66
C TYR A 293 11.72 21.79 1.99
N ASP A 294 10.90 22.25 2.94
CA ASP A 294 11.35 22.76 4.24
C ASP A 294 11.30 21.69 5.35
N GLY A 295 10.98 20.42 4.99
CA GLY A 295 10.86 19.31 5.93
C GLY A 295 9.58 19.33 6.75
N SER A 296 8.64 20.26 6.48
CA SER A 296 7.33 20.30 7.11
C SER A 296 6.24 19.81 6.17
N TYR A 297 5.16 19.25 6.75
CA TYR A 297 4.02 18.72 6.01
C TYR A 297 2.81 19.63 6.20
N THR A 298 2.23 20.09 5.10
CA THR A 298 0.90 20.69 5.09
C THR A 298 -0.09 19.56 5.30
N LEU A 299 -1.01 19.69 6.25
CA LEU A 299 -2.03 18.69 6.50
C LEU A 299 -3.01 18.62 5.34
N PHE A 300 -3.46 17.42 5.02
CA PHE A 300 -4.56 17.27 4.09
C PHE A 300 -5.87 17.73 4.72
N ASP A 301 -6.73 18.31 3.91
CA ASP A 301 -8.08 18.71 4.33
C ASP A 301 -8.85 17.47 4.83
N ASN A 302 -9.82 17.68 5.72
CA ASN A 302 -10.63 16.66 6.39
C ASN A 302 -9.94 15.84 7.49
N ASN A 303 -8.61 15.93 7.65
CA ASN A 303 -7.91 15.32 8.78
C ASN A 303 -7.49 16.41 9.78
N ALA A 304 -7.58 16.08 11.05
CA ALA A 304 -7.02 16.89 12.12
C ALA A 304 -5.83 16.14 12.75
N VAL A 305 -4.78 16.89 13.04
CA VAL A 305 -3.60 16.38 13.73
C VAL A 305 -3.41 17.16 15.02
N SER A 306 -3.26 16.45 16.13
CA SER A 306 -2.85 16.98 17.41
C SER A 306 -1.55 16.33 17.87
N ILE A 307 -0.87 16.96 18.83
CA ILE A 307 0.36 16.44 19.43
C ILE A 307 0.07 16.20 20.90
N ALA A 308 0.27 14.97 21.34
CA ALA A 308 0.16 14.59 22.75
C ALA A 308 1.25 15.24 23.61
N ASP A 309 1.09 15.20 24.93
CA ASP A 309 2.04 15.79 25.88
C ASP A 309 3.45 15.20 25.79
N ASP A 310 3.57 13.95 25.38
CA ASP A 310 4.84 13.25 25.13
C ASP A 310 5.43 13.52 23.75
N GLY A 311 4.70 14.22 22.88
CA GLY A 311 5.10 14.55 21.51
C GLY A 311 4.60 13.58 20.45
N GLU A 312 3.76 12.58 20.80
CA GLU A 312 3.15 11.68 19.82
C GLU A 312 2.18 12.40 18.89
N ILE A 313 2.18 12.02 17.63
CA ILE A 313 1.25 12.53 16.62
C ILE A 313 -0.05 11.72 16.71
N ILE A 314 -1.15 12.43 16.92
CA ILE A 314 -2.50 11.85 16.94
C ILE A 314 -3.26 12.36 15.73
N VAL A 315 -3.89 11.46 14.97
CA VAL A 315 -4.65 11.77 13.75
C VAL A 315 -6.12 11.43 13.96
N SER A 316 -7.01 12.35 13.59
CA SER A 316 -8.45 12.12 13.57
C SER A 316 -9.04 12.60 12.24
N GLY A 317 -10.17 12.01 11.87
CA GLY A 317 -10.89 12.37 10.64
C GLY A 317 -11.40 11.17 9.85
N PRO A 318 -12.09 11.42 8.73
CA PRO A 318 -12.74 10.36 7.97
C PRO A 318 -11.79 9.40 7.26
N CYS A 319 -10.49 9.72 7.17
CA CYS A 319 -9.48 8.81 6.59
C CYS A 319 -8.97 7.77 7.59
N VAL A 320 -9.32 7.88 8.88
CA VAL A 320 -8.88 6.95 9.92
C VAL A 320 -9.63 5.62 9.82
N MET A 321 -8.90 4.53 9.97
CA MET A 321 -9.41 3.16 9.89
C MET A 321 -10.58 2.88 10.84
N LYS A 322 -11.35 1.83 10.55
CA LYS A 322 -12.38 1.29 11.46
C LYS A 322 -11.76 0.55 12.66
N GLY A 323 -10.55 0.04 12.51
CA GLY A 323 -9.81 -0.74 13.50
C GLY A 323 -9.05 -1.90 12.86
N TYR A 324 -8.46 -2.76 13.71
CA TYR A 324 -7.84 -4.01 13.27
C TYR A 324 -8.87 -5.15 13.31
N TYR A 325 -8.89 -5.97 12.25
CA TYR A 325 -9.84 -7.06 12.12
C TYR A 325 -9.66 -8.12 13.22
N ASN A 326 -10.74 -8.41 13.96
CA ASN A 326 -10.77 -9.36 15.09
C ASN A 326 -9.67 -9.13 16.15
N ASP A 327 -9.22 -7.88 16.34
CA ASP A 327 -8.20 -7.51 17.31
C ASP A 327 -8.62 -6.24 18.06
N VAL A 328 -9.59 -6.41 18.97
CA VAL A 328 -10.18 -5.32 19.74
C VAL A 328 -9.12 -4.69 20.65
N GLU A 329 -8.29 -5.51 21.31
CA GLU A 329 -7.25 -5.03 22.23
C GLU A 329 -6.23 -4.13 21.48
N SER A 330 -5.72 -4.59 20.33
CA SER A 330 -4.81 -3.75 19.54
C SER A 330 -5.49 -2.50 18.98
N THR A 331 -6.79 -2.57 18.71
CA THR A 331 -7.56 -1.41 18.21
C THR A 331 -7.71 -0.37 19.32
N GLU A 332 -8.16 -0.76 20.51
CA GLU A 332 -8.32 0.12 21.66
C GLU A 332 -7.00 0.75 22.13
N ASN A 333 -5.87 0.05 21.95
CA ASN A 333 -4.56 0.58 22.28
C ASN A 333 -4.07 1.72 21.38
N VAL A 334 -4.66 1.88 20.17
CA VAL A 334 -4.22 2.89 19.20
C VAL A 334 -5.33 3.79 18.69
N LEU A 335 -6.60 3.48 18.98
CA LEU A 335 -7.76 4.22 18.53
C LEU A 335 -8.68 4.55 19.70
N GLU A 336 -8.65 5.79 20.17
CA GLU A 336 -9.46 6.31 21.25
C GLU A 336 -10.38 7.42 20.73
N ASP A 337 -11.69 7.26 20.88
CA ASP A 337 -12.72 8.24 20.43
C ASP A 337 -12.53 8.72 18.97
N GLY A 338 -12.12 7.82 18.06
CA GLY A 338 -11.86 8.13 16.65
C GLY A 338 -10.52 8.86 16.42
N MET A 339 -9.70 9.00 17.44
CA MET A 339 -8.35 9.53 17.39
C MET A 339 -7.33 8.40 17.31
N TYR A 340 -6.54 8.38 16.26
CA TYR A 340 -5.53 7.35 16.02
C TYR A 340 -4.15 7.80 16.52
N HIS A 341 -3.60 7.05 17.44
CA HIS A 341 -2.25 7.17 17.97
C HIS A 341 -1.25 6.54 17.01
N THR A 342 -0.44 7.38 16.35
CA THR A 342 0.39 6.93 15.22
C THR A 342 1.66 6.19 15.63
N GLY A 343 2.12 6.40 16.87
CA GLY A 343 3.45 5.98 17.31
C GLY A 343 4.60 6.77 16.68
N ASP A 344 4.30 7.80 15.87
CA ASP A 344 5.30 8.75 15.34
C ASP A 344 5.29 10.03 16.18
N TYR A 345 6.44 10.68 16.30
CA TYR A 345 6.60 11.89 17.11
C TYR A 345 6.82 13.11 16.24
N GLY A 346 6.23 14.23 16.63
CA GLY A 346 6.28 15.44 15.83
C GLY A 346 5.92 16.70 16.61
N ARG A 347 5.84 17.79 15.90
CA ARG A 347 5.36 19.08 16.42
C ARG A 347 4.67 19.87 15.32
N ILE A 348 3.76 20.73 15.70
CA ILE A 348 3.21 21.73 14.77
C ILE A 348 4.09 22.98 14.87
N ASN A 349 4.56 23.48 13.73
CA ASN A 349 5.36 24.70 13.65
C ASN A 349 4.46 25.96 13.68
N ASN A 350 5.09 27.14 13.70
CA ASN A 350 4.37 28.43 13.76
C ASN A 350 3.48 28.71 12.52
N ALA A 351 3.70 27.98 11.43
CA ALA A 351 2.89 28.08 10.21
C ALA A 351 1.73 27.06 10.19
N GLY A 352 1.49 26.33 11.30
CA GLY A 352 0.46 25.30 11.39
C GLY A 352 0.79 24.00 10.67
N ARG A 353 2.06 23.75 10.32
CA ARG A 353 2.50 22.57 9.60
C ARG A 353 3.11 21.53 10.51
N LEU A 354 2.92 20.26 10.21
CA LEU A 354 3.48 19.14 10.93
C LEU A 354 4.97 18.97 10.56
N VAL A 355 5.82 18.91 11.58
CA VAL A 355 7.24 18.58 11.46
C VAL A 355 7.46 17.23 12.14
N LEU A 356 7.87 16.23 11.37
CA LEU A 356 8.23 14.92 11.90
C LEU A 356 9.60 15.04 12.60
N LEU A 357 9.67 14.65 13.86
CA LEU A 357 10.91 14.75 14.66
C LEU A 357 11.65 13.43 14.68
N GLN A 358 10.94 12.35 14.96
CA GLN A 358 11.52 11.01 15.03
C GLN A 358 10.38 9.98 14.93
N ARG A 359 10.63 8.87 14.28
CA ARG A 359 9.80 7.68 14.48
C ARG A 359 10.12 7.06 15.83
N ASN A 360 9.17 6.29 16.33
CA ASN A 360 9.39 5.45 17.51
C ASN A 360 10.77 4.79 17.39
N PRO A 361 11.71 5.04 18.36
CA PRO A 361 13.07 4.51 18.30
C PRO A 361 13.10 2.97 18.21
N ASP A 362 12.00 2.32 18.52
CA ASP A 362 11.84 0.87 18.46
C ASP A 362 11.50 0.37 17.02
N ILE A 363 11.33 1.26 16.05
CA ILE A 363 11.04 0.89 14.68
C ILE A 363 12.16 1.33 13.74
N ILE A 364 12.68 0.38 12.95
CA ILE A 364 13.54 0.66 11.79
C ILE A 364 12.65 0.67 10.55
N LEU A 365 12.63 1.81 9.83
CA LEU A 365 11.99 1.91 8.54
C LEU A 365 13.03 1.70 7.44
N LEU A 366 12.81 0.71 6.58
CA LEU A 366 13.66 0.48 5.42
C LEU A 366 13.30 1.47 4.29
N PRO A 367 14.25 1.77 3.38
CA PRO A 367 13.98 2.62 2.20
C PRO A 367 12.91 2.06 1.25
N THR A 368 12.62 0.78 1.37
CA THR A 368 11.58 0.04 0.65
C THR A 368 10.19 0.22 1.25
N GLY A 369 10.08 0.80 2.45
CA GLY A 369 8.83 1.05 3.17
C GLY A 369 8.51 0.04 4.28
N GLU A 370 9.25 -1.06 4.38
CA GLU A 370 9.04 -2.05 5.44
C GLU A 370 9.44 -1.49 6.81
N LYS A 371 8.60 -1.80 7.80
CA LYS A 371 8.80 -1.47 9.22
C LYS A 371 9.33 -2.69 9.96
N ILE A 372 10.44 -2.53 10.68
CA ILE A 372 11.05 -3.61 11.48
C ILE A 372 11.04 -3.21 12.94
N SER A 373 10.48 -4.04 13.82
CA SER A 373 10.60 -3.85 15.27
C SER A 373 12.05 -4.09 15.70
N ARG A 374 12.67 -3.06 16.21
CA ARG A 374 14.02 -3.17 16.82
C ARG A 374 13.99 -4.10 18.03
N VAL A 375 13.03 -3.90 18.93
CA VAL A 375 12.90 -4.68 20.18
C VAL A 375 12.77 -6.16 19.87
N ARG A 376 11.77 -6.52 19.08
CA ARG A 376 11.51 -7.93 18.77
C ARG A 376 12.60 -8.58 17.93
N THR A 377 13.17 -7.86 16.97
CA THR A 377 14.26 -8.40 16.16
C THR A 377 15.51 -8.60 17.02
N ASN A 378 15.78 -7.70 17.96
CA ASN A 378 16.86 -7.88 18.94
C ASN A 378 16.65 -9.13 19.78
N GLU A 379 15.44 -9.36 20.31
CA GLU A 379 15.09 -10.58 21.05
C GLU A 379 15.33 -11.84 20.22
N GLN A 380 14.91 -11.83 18.95
CA GLN A 380 15.08 -12.96 18.05
C GLN A 380 16.55 -13.22 17.69
N ILE A 381 17.35 -12.15 17.48
CA ILE A 381 18.78 -12.29 17.23
C ILE A 381 19.46 -12.81 18.50
N THR A 382 19.10 -12.31 19.67
CA THR A 382 19.63 -12.78 20.95
C THR A 382 19.26 -14.25 21.22
N ALA A 383 18.09 -14.70 20.77
CA ALA A 383 17.67 -16.10 20.90
C ALA A 383 18.43 -17.05 19.94
N ILE A 384 19.25 -16.54 19.03
CA ILE A 384 20.11 -17.38 18.19
C ILE A 384 21.17 -18.07 19.07
N ASN A 385 21.30 -19.39 18.91
CA ASN A 385 22.24 -20.15 19.71
C ASN A 385 23.67 -19.58 19.64
N GLY A 386 24.28 -19.38 20.80
CA GLY A 386 25.64 -18.83 20.93
C GLY A 386 25.73 -17.30 20.92
N VAL A 387 24.61 -16.60 20.86
CA VAL A 387 24.53 -15.14 21.01
C VAL A 387 24.27 -14.80 22.46
N ALA A 388 25.12 -13.95 23.06
CA ALA A 388 24.91 -13.38 24.38
C ALA A 388 24.00 -12.16 24.34
N GLU A 389 24.29 -11.26 23.42
CA GLU A 389 23.47 -10.08 23.12
C GLU A 389 23.43 -9.86 21.62
N GLY A 390 22.26 -9.46 21.10
CA GLY A 390 22.09 -9.17 19.69
C GLY A 390 21.16 -8.00 19.48
N PHE A 391 21.53 -7.09 18.57
CA PHE A 391 20.65 -5.99 18.19
C PHE A 391 20.78 -5.66 16.70
N ILE A 392 19.73 -5.08 16.17
CA ILE A 392 19.63 -4.69 14.76
C ILE A 392 19.76 -3.17 14.61
N THR A 393 20.43 -2.76 13.56
CA THR A 393 20.54 -1.36 13.18
C THR A 393 20.52 -1.22 11.66
N PHE A 394 20.09 -0.05 11.17
CA PHE A 394 20.18 0.30 9.77
C PHE A 394 21.34 1.29 9.60
N TYR A 395 22.41 0.82 8.96
CA TYR A 395 23.63 1.60 8.81
C TYR A 395 24.22 1.44 7.40
N ASN A 396 24.65 2.54 6.79
CA ASN A 396 25.18 2.56 5.42
C ASN A 396 24.26 1.88 4.41
N ASN A 397 22.97 2.15 4.50
CA ASN A 397 21.93 1.60 3.63
C ASN A 397 21.79 0.07 3.71
N ARG A 398 22.19 -0.53 4.82
CA ARG A 398 22.11 -1.98 5.06
C ARG A 398 21.53 -2.27 6.45
N LEU A 399 20.64 -3.24 6.47
CA LEU A 399 20.15 -3.81 7.73
C LEU A 399 21.28 -4.68 8.31
N THR A 400 21.77 -4.30 9.49
CA THR A 400 22.96 -4.87 10.10
C THR A 400 22.63 -5.48 11.46
N ALA A 401 22.94 -6.74 11.67
CA ALA A 401 22.93 -7.36 12.99
C ALA A 401 24.28 -7.17 13.68
N VAL A 402 24.24 -6.66 14.90
CA VAL A 402 25.41 -6.62 15.80
C VAL A 402 25.25 -7.74 16.79
N ILE A 403 26.24 -8.64 16.87
CA ILE A 403 26.18 -9.86 17.65
C ILE A 403 27.35 -9.90 18.65
N VAL A 404 27.00 -10.03 19.91
CA VAL A 404 27.97 -10.34 20.97
C VAL A 404 27.92 -11.85 21.22
N PRO A 405 28.98 -12.60 20.88
CA PRO A 405 28.97 -14.05 21.07
C PRO A 405 29.18 -14.43 22.55
N ILE A 406 28.60 -15.54 23.00
CA ILE A 406 28.84 -16.13 24.31
C ILE A 406 30.31 -16.60 24.38
N ASP A 407 30.77 -17.29 23.32
CA ASP A 407 32.16 -17.69 23.18
C ASP A 407 32.90 -16.72 22.25
N LYS A 408 33.77 -15.90 22.80
CA LYS A 408 34.55 -14.90 22.07
C LYS A 408 35.51 -15.52 21.01
N SER A 409 35.74 -16.82 21.04
CA SER A 409 36.55 -17.55 20.06
C SER A 409 35.70 -18.08 18.89
N ALA A 410 34.38 -17.92 18.93
CA ALA A 410 33.49 -18.40 17.88
C ALA A 410 33.73 -17.66 16.57
N SER A 411 33.79 -18.42 15.48
CA SER A 411 34.01 -17.84 14.13
C SER A 411 32.76 -17.05 13.68
N GLU A 412 32.99 -15.90 13.03
CA GLU A 412 31.95 -15.07 12.40
C GLU A 412 31.09 -15.88 11.42
N ASP A 413 31.69 -16.84 10.69
CA ASP A 413 30.98 -17.68 9.72
C ASP A 413 29.89 -18.55 10.34
N ILE A 414 29.96 -18.84 11.65
CA ILE A 414 28.91 -19.58 12.35
C ILE A 414 27.68 -18.70 12.49
N PHE A 415 27.85 -17.45 12.86
CA PHE A 415 26.75 -16.51 12.99
C PHE A 415 26.17 -16.11 11.65
N LYS A 416 26.98 -15.98 10.62
CA LYS A 416 26.53 -15.72 9.25
C LYS A 416 25.55 -16.79 8.79
N ARG A 417 25.90 -18.07 8.89
CA ARG A 417 24.99 -19.19 8.54
C ARG A 417 23.70 -19.22 9.35
N ARG A 418 23.74 -18.78 10.62
CA ARG A 418 22.56 -18.71 11.48
C ARG A 418 21.65 -17.55 11.11
N ILE A 419 22.21 -16.42 10.73
CA ILE A 419 21.47 -15.28 10.21
C ILE A 419 20.90 -15.58 8.83
N ASP A 420 21.63 -16.26 7.94
CA ASP A 420 21.10 -16.73 6.65
C ASP A 420 19.85 -17.60 6.85
N LYS A 421 19.91 -18.54 7.81
CA LYS A 421 18.76 -19.38 8.16
C LYS A 421 17.61 -18.59 8.81
N TYR A 422 17.93 -17.52 9.52
CA TYR A 422 16.92 -16.61 10.06
C TYR A 422 16.25 -15.82 8.92
N ASN A 423 17.02 -15.31 7.96
CA ASN A 423 16.52 -14.60 6.78
C ASN A 423 15.60 -15.49 5.93
N GLU A 424 15.96 -16.77 5.72
CA GLU A 424 15.12 -17.75 4.99
C GLU A 424 13.69 -17.86 5.57
N LYS A 425 13.56 -17.73 6.90
CA LYS A 425 12.26 -17.78 7.58
C LYS A 425 11.44 -16.50 7.42
N LYS A 426 12.07 -15.37 7.09
CA LYS A 426 11.41 -14.06 6.95
C LYS A 426 10.85 -13.80 5.57
N GLY A 427 11.26 -14.59 4.59
CA GLY A 427 10.87 -14.36 3.20
C GLY A 427 11.58 -13.14 2.58
N TYR A 428 11.04 -12.66 1.44
CA TYR A 428 11.70 -11.62 0.63
C TYR A 428 11.42 -10.18 1.09
N ARG A 429 10.73 -9.95 2.20
CA ARG A 429 10.39 -8.59 2.64
C ARG A 429 11.63 -7.81 3.06
N TRP A 430 12.51 -8.43 3.84
CA TRP A 430 13.76 -7.84 4.28
C TRP A 430 14.74 -8.90 4.77
N GLU A 431 16.01 -8.61 4.66
CA GLU A 431 17.09 -9.50 5.08
C GLU A 431 18.13 -8.72 5.87
N ILE A 432 18.72 -9.37 6.87
CA ILE A 432 19.94 -8.88 7.51
C ILE A 432 21.08 -9.07 6.54
N GLN A 433 21.67 -7.96 6.07
CA GLN A 433 22.66 -7.94 4.99
C GLN A 433 24.08 -7.91 5.51
N LYS A 434 24.27 -7.61 6.79
CA LYS A 434 25.59 -7.51 7.42
C LYS A 434 25.53 -8.00 8.86
N ILE A 435 26.63 -8.59 9.33
CA ILE A 435 26.89 -8.94 10.73
C ILE A 435 28.15 -8.19 11.16
N VAL A 436 28.17 -7.73 12.41
CA VAL A 436 29.31 -7.07 13.03
C VAL A 436 29.48 -7.58 14.46
#